data_4dd36362a3994412eb14cbb89a0944bd
#
_entry.id   4dd36362a3994412eb14cbb89a0944bd
#
_cell.length_a   1.000
_cell.length_b   1.000
_cell.length_c   1.000
_cell.angle_alpha   90.00
_cell.angle_beta   90.00
_cell.angle_gamma   90.00
#
_symmetry.space_group_name_H-M   'P 1'
#
loop_
_entity.id
_entity.type
_entity.pdbx_description
1 polymer ?
#
loop_
_entity_poly.entity_id
_entity_poly.type
_entity_poly.pdbx_seq_one_letter_code
_entity_poly.pdbx_strand_id
1 'polypeptide(L)'
;MFKKVLIANRGAIACRVIRTLKNLGIQSVAVYSEADRDSLHVTLADEAVFIGDSPASQSYLNIEKILQVAKEAGAEAIHPGYGFLSENAEFCDLCESQGIVFLGPNSAQMRSFGLKHTARELAIQANVPLLPGSQLLADEAEALIEAKRIGYPVMLKSTAGGGGIGMRLVWNETELKDAYATVSYLAQANFKDAGLYLEKFVENARHIEVQIFGDGQGLVLALGERDCSVQRRNQKVIEETPAPHLNAEQRTYIQGIAVELMQSVNYRSAGTVEFVMDTDTQQFYFLEVNTRLQVEHGVTEQVFGVDLVEWMVTLGSGDWTAPTDTLAPKGHSIQVRLYAEDPIKNFQPSAGLLTYVEFDPQARNETWVETGSNVSSFYDPMIAKIIVTHENRESAIQAMSDTLANTSVAGIETNLEYLQNIIACEVFTAGTQTTRFLNTFEWKTQKIEVLQSGIQTSIQDVTGRLGYWDVGVPPSGAIDPLSLNVANQLLGNPFNTAGLECTLQGPTLKFHCDSQIVITGGDMLATLDGVDVAMWQTLNVKKGQILKTGKITTGCRSYIGIKGGFNVPAYLGSQATF
;
A
#
# COMPACT_ATOMS: atom_id res chain seq x y z
N MET A 1 -23.36 -21.20 12.91
CA MET A 1 -22.51 -20.01 13.07
C MET A 1 -21.50 -20.23 14.20
N PHE A 2 -20.23 -19.87 14.00
CA PHE A 2 -19.17 -19.98 15.03
C PHE A 2 -19.44 -19.09 16.24
N LYS A 3 -18.93 -19.49 17.41
CA LYS A 3 -18.93 -18.67 18.62
C LYS A 3 -17.66 -17.83 18.74
N LYS A 4 -16.54 -18.38 18.31
CA LYS A 4 -15.22 -17.74 18.45
C LYS A 4 -14.30 -18.05 17.25
N VAL A 5 -13.65 -17.02 16.71
CA VAL A 5 -12.74 -17.11 15.57
C VAL A 5 -11.40 -16.47 15.94
N LEU A 6 -10.30 -17.17 15.68
CA LEU A 6 -8.96 -16.63 15.78
C LEU A 6 -8.57 -15.97 14.45
N ILE A 7 -7.88 -14.82 14.53
CA ILE A 7 -7.37 -14.08 13.38
C ILE A 7 -5.85 -14.27 13.34
N ALA A 8 -5.38 -15.14 12.42
CA ALA A 8 -3.96 -15.45 12.25
C ALA A 8 -3.27 -14.39 11.37
N ASN A 9 -3.43 -13.12 11.72
CA ASN A 9 -2.88 -11.98 10.98
C ASN A 9 -2.79 -10.75 11.88
N ARG A 10 -2.32 -9.62 11.32
CA ARG A 10 -2.12 -8.34 11.99
C ARG A 10 -2.61 -7.15 11.17
N GLY A 11 -2.50 -5.97 11.73
CA GLY A 11 -2.67 -4.72 11.00
C GLY A 11 -4.08 -4.52 10.46
N ALA A 12 -4.18 -3.87 9.30
CA ALA A 12 -5.46 -3.46 8.71
C ALA A 12 -6.42 -4.63 8.46
N ILE A 13 -5.90 -5.79 8.02
CA ILE A 13 -6.76 -6.96 7.78
C ILE A 13 -7.28 -7.57 9.08
N ALA A 14 -6.49 -7.60 10.15
CA ALA A 14 -6.98 -8.07 11.43
C ALA A 14 -8.11 -7.16 11.97
N CYS A 15 -7.92 -5.84 11.92
CA CYS A 15 -8.98 -4.87 12.25
C CYS A 15 -10.24 -5.06 11.38
N ARG A 16 -10.04 -5.34 10.08
CA ARG A 16 -11.14 -5.59 9.13
C ARG A 16 -11.95 -6.83 9.50
N VAL A 17 -11.28 -7.94 9.81
CA VAL A 17 -11.93 -9.19 10.22
C VAL A 17 -12.65 -9.01 11.55
N ILE A 18 -12.02 -8.38 12.55
CA ILE A 18 -12.63 -8.10 13.86
C ILE A 18 -13.96 -7.37 13.71
N ARG A 19 -14.02 -6.34 12.82
CA ARG A 19 -15.27 -5.61 12.58
C ARG A 19 -16.40 -6.49 12.06
N THR A 20 -16.11 -7.37 11.10
CA THR A 20 -17.12 -8.31 10.59
C THR A 20 -17.54 -9.32 11.66
N LEU A 21 -16.62 -9.91 12.39
CA LEU A 21 -16.94 -10.85 13.48
C LEU A 21 -17.84 -10.17 14.53
N LYS A 22 -17.53 -8.94 14.90
CA LYS A 22 -18.37 -8.16 15.82
C LYS A 22 -19.79 -7.93 15.31
N ASN A 23 -19.93 -7.60 14.01
CA ASN A 23 -21.24 -7.43 13.37
C ASN A 23 -22.06 -8.74 13.36
N LEU A 24 -21.37 -9.88 13.24
CA LEU A 24 -21.97 -11.22 13.30
C LEU A 24 -22.23 -11.73 14.71
N GLY A 25 -21.79 -11.00 15.75
CA GLY A 25 -21.91 -11.43 17.14
C GLY A 25 -20.94 -12.57 17.50
N ILE A 26 -19.84 -12.72 16.79
CA ILE A 26 -18.80 -13.76 16.98
C ILE A 26 -17.63 -13.16 17.74
N GLN A 27 -17.16 -13.85 18.77
CA GLN A 27 -15.98 -13.43 19.53
C GLN A 27 -14.71 -13.55 18.69
N SER A 28 -13.87 -12.53 18.76
CA SER A 28 -12.61 -12.42 18.05
C SER A 28 -11.42 -12.68 18.98
N VAL A 29 -10.47 -13.51 18.52
CA VAL A 29 -9.17 -13.71 19.18
C VAL A 29 -8.09 -13.17 18.25
N ALA A 30 -7.47 -12.05 18.61
CA ALA A 30 -6.31 -11.52 17.90
C ALA A 30 -5.02 -12.16 18.42
N VAL A 31 -4.05 -12.35 17.53
CA VAL A 31 -2.68 -12.69 17.93
C VAL A 31 -1.76 -11.51 17.65
N TYR A 32 -0.73 -11.32 18.49
CA TYR A 32 0.20 -10.22 18.30
C TYR A 32 1.65 -10.57 18.70
N SER A 33 2.59 -9.99 17.97
CA SER A 33 4.01 -10.03 18.31
C SER A 33 4.39 -8.86 19.22
N GLU A 34 5.65 -8.87 19.72
CA GLU A 34 6.16 -7.75 20.53
C GLU A 34 6.03 -6.39 19.83
N ALA A 35 6.31 -6.32 18.51
CA ALA A 35 6.20 -5.06 17.75
C ALA A 35 4.76 -4.55 17.60
N ASP A 36 3.76 -5.40 17.79
CA ASP A 36 2.35 -5.06 17.61
C ASP A 36 1.58 -4.95 18.95
N ARG A 37 2.27 -4.96 20.08
CA ARG A 37 1.64 -4.96 21.42
C ARG A 37 0.59 -3.84 21.58
N ASP A 38 0.87 -2.66 21.05
CA ASP A 38 0.01 -1.49 21.15
C ASP A 38 -0.77 -1.21 19.85
N SER A 39 -0.83 -2.18 18.93
CA SER A 39 -1.55 -2.02 17.67
C SER A 39 -3.07 -2.08 17.85
N LEU A 40 -3.80 -1.34 17.04
CA LEU A 40 -5.26 -1.19 17.14
C LEU A 40 -6.01 -2.54 17.10
N HIS A 41 -5.55 -3.54 16.35
CA HIS A 41 -6.20 -4.86 16.31
C HIS A 41 -6.16 -5.61 17.64
N VAL A 42 -5.15 -5.31 18.48
CA VAL A 42 -5.03 -5.90 19.85
C VAL A 42 -6.09 -5.33 20.78
N THR A 43 -6.35 -4.02 20.67
CA THR A 43 -7.35 -3.35 21.52
C THR A 43 -8.79 -3.54 21.04
N LEU A 44 -9.00 -3.81 19.74
CA LEU A 44 -10.33 -4.00 19.15
C LEU A 44 -10.89 -5.41 19.34
N ALA A 45 -10.03 -6.42 19.50
CA ALA A 45 -10.44 -7.81 19.66
C ALA A 45 -11.04 -8.07 21.04
N ASP A 46 -11.92 -9.08 21.15
CA ASP A 46 -12.47 -9.52 22.44
C ASP A 46 -11.40 -10.17 23.31
N GLU A 47 -10.47 -10.90 22.69
CA GLU A 47 -9.29 -11.49 23.31
C GLU A 47 -8.06 -11.22 22.45
N ALA A 48 -6.90 -10.98 23.07
CA ALA A 48 -5.64 -10.82 22.38
C ALA A 48 -4.53 -11.63 23.06
N VAL A 49 -3.77 -12.39 22.26
CA VAL A 49 -2.76 -13.32 22.78
C VAL A 49 -1.40 -13.05 22.16
N PHE A 50 -0.40 -12.90 23.02
CA PHE A 50 0.99 -12.75 22.62
C PHE A 50 1.54 -14.05 22.03
N ILE A 51 2.16 -13.98 20.83
CA ILE A 51 2.65 -15.15 20.11
C ILE A 51 4.17 -15.21 19.91
N GLY A 52 4.91 -14.20 20.32
CA GLY A 52 6.38 -14.21 20.25
C GLY A 52 7.00 -12.89 19.84
N ASP A 53 8.30 -12.93 19.59
CA ASP A 53 9.12 -11.77 19.23
C ASP A 53 8.73 -11.15 17.89
N SER A 54 9.25 -9.96 17.61
CA SER A 54 8.89 -9.16 16.46
C SER A 54 9.13 -9.81 15.08
N PRO A 55 10.19 -10.60 14.82
CA PRO A 55 10.35 -11.26 13.53
C PRO A 55 9.18 -12.20 13.22
N ALA A 56 8.66 -12.14 11.99
CA ALA A 56 7.50 -12.93 11.57
C ALA A 56 7.71 -14.44 11.74
N SER A 57 8.92 -14.95 11.54
CA SER A 57 9.28 -16.36 11.76
C SER A 57 9.14 -16.83 13.21
N GLN A 58 9.17 -15.90 14.16
CA GLN A 58 9.04 -16.17 15.60
C GLN A 58 7.63 -15.87 16.12
N SER A 59 6.73 -15.38 15.27
CA SER A 59 5.37 -14.96 15.62
C SER A 59 4.35 -15.40 14.57
N TYR A 60 4.02 -14.55 13.60
CA TYR A 60 2.93 -14.77 12.64
C TYR A 60 3.14 -15.94 11.66
N LEU A 61 4.35 -16.45 11.50
CA LEU A 61 4.67 -17.65 10.73
C LEU A 61 4.89 -18.89 11.60
N ASN A 62 4.73 -18.78 12.91
CA ASN A 62 4.87 -19.91 13.83
C ASN A 62 3.54 -20.68 13.93
N ILE A 63 3.40 -21.68 13.07
CA ILE A 63 2.20 -22.53 12.94
C ILE A 63 1.83 -23.18 14.28
N GLU A 64 2.80 -23.78 14.96
CA GLU A 64 2.57 -24.50 16.22
C GLU A 64 2.00 -23.57 17.28
N LYS A 65 2.59 -22.36 17.41
CA LYS A 65 2.14 -21.37 18.39
C LYS A 65 0.73 -20.87 18.10
N ILE A 66 0.41 -20.59 16.83
CA ILE A 66 -0.92 -20.12 16.45
C ILE A 66 -1.98 -21.19 16.72
N LEU A 67 -1.70 -22.45 16.39
CA LEU A 67 -2.60 -23.57 16.66
C LEU A 67 -2.77 -23.83 18.16
N GLN A 68 -1.70 -23.71 18.95
CA GLN A 68 -1.77 -23.79 20.40
C GLN A 68 -2.73 -22.73 20.95
N VAL A 69 -2.55 -21.47 20.55
CA VAL A 69 -3.41 -20.35 20.96
C VAL A 69 -4.87 -20.57 20.56
N ALA A 70 -5.11 -21.06 19.33
CA ALA A 70 -6.48 -21.35 18.88
C ALA A 70 -7.18 -22.38 19.77
N LYS A 71 -6.47 -23.44 20.16
CA LYS A 71 -7.00 -24.47 21.08
C LYS A 71 -7.24 -23.93 22.49
N GLU A 72 -6.27 -23.21 23.04
CA GLU A 72 -6.35 -22.65 24.39
C GLU A 72 -7.47 -21.61 24.51
N ALA A 73 -7.69 -20.81 23.48
CA ALA A 73 -8.78 -19.84 23.40
C ALA A 73 -10.14 -20.48 23.09
N GLY A 74 -10.17 -21.75 22.67
CA GLY A 74 -11.38 -22.42 22.23
C GLY A 74 -11.95 -21.86 20.92
N ALA A 75 -11.08 -21.41 20.00
CA ALA A 75 -11.49 -20.95 18.68
C ALA A 75 -11.94 -22.13 17.80
N GLU A 76 -13.10 -21.99 17.16
CA GLU A 76 -13.70 -23.00 16.30
C GLU A 76 -13.21 -22.88 14.84
N ALA A 77 -12.74 -21.67 14.49
CA ALA A 77 -12.20 -21.38 13.15
C ALA A 77 -11.03 -20.40 13.23
N ILE A 78 -10.21 -20.39 12.16
CA ILE A 78 -9.10 -19.46 11.97
C ILE A 78 -9.31 -18.69 10.67
N HIS A 79 -9.30 -17.35 10.74
CA HIS A 79 -9.23 -16.48 9.57
C HIS A 79 -7.78 -16.08 9.28
N PRO A 80 -7.18 -16.48 8.16
CA PRO A 80 -5.76 -16.24 7.90
C PRO A 80 -5.47 -14.83 7.36
N GLY A 81 -6.48 -14.06 6.96
CA GLY A 81 -6.32 -12.78 6.27
C GLY A 81 -5.67 -12.93 4.89
N TYR A 82 -4.64 -12.12 4.62
CA TYR A 82 -3.77 -12.22 3.45
C TYR A 82 -2.29 -12.13 3.88
N GLY A 83 -1.38 -12.67 3.07
CA GLY A 83 0.03 -12.83 3.45
C GLY A 83 0.23 -13.86 4.56
N PHE A 84 1.41 -13.91 5.18
CA PHE A 84 1.79 -14.87 6.21
C PHE A 84 1.37 -16.32 5.87
N LEU A 85 0.44 -16.89 6.62
CA LEU A 85 -0.01 -18.28 6.49
C LEU A 85 -1.26 -18.45 5.62
N SER A 86 -1.76 -17.40 4.97
CA SER A 86 -3.03 -17.45 4.23
C SER A 86 -3.02 -18.38 3.02
N GLU A 87 -1.85 -18.67 2.43
CA GLU A 87 -1.66 -19.60 1.31
C GLU A 87 -0.79 -20.81 1.72
N ASN A 88 -0.68 -21.08 3.02
CA ASN A 88 0.09 -22.20 3.51
C ASN A 88 -0.78 -23.47 3.63
N ALA A 89 -0.61 -24.39 2.68
CA ALA A 89 -1.38 -25.62 2.63
C ALA A 89 -1.15 -26.56 3.83
N GLU A 90 0.05 -26.57 4.42
CA GLU A 90 0.36 -27.34 5.63
C GLU A 90 -0.39 -26.79 6.83
N PHE A 91 -0.44 -25.47 6.98
CA PHE A 91 -1.22 -24.84 8.05
C PHE A 91 -2.71 -25.15 7.92
N CYS A 92 -3.26 -25.13 6.70
CA CYS A 92 -4.64 -25.53 6.43
C CYS A 92 -4.90 -26.98 6.88
N ASP A 93 -4.05 -27.94 6.44
CA ASP A 93 -4.17 -29.34 6.85
C ASP A 93 -4.10 -29.54 8.36
N LEU A 94 -3.18 -28.82 9.02
CA LEU A 94 -3.02 -28.88 10.47
C LEU A 94 -4.22 -28.30 11.22
N CYS A 95 -4.83 -27.22 10.74
CA CYS A 95 -6.09 -26.71 11.30
C CYS A 95 -7.19 -27.77 11.21
N GLU A 96 -7.44 -28.30 10.02
CA GLU A 96 -8.52 -29.27 9.77
C GLU A 96 -8.31 -30.58 10.56
N SER A 97 -7.06 -31.07 10.64
CA SER A 97 -6.72 -32.26 11.44
C SER A 97 -7.00 -32.12 12.94
N GLN A 98 -7.04 -30.88 13.42
CA GLN A 98 -7.31 -30.54 14.83
C GLN A 98 -8.76 -30.12 15.08
N GLY A 99 -9.63 -30.23 14.04
CA GLY A 99 -11.04 -29.86 14.13
C GLY A 99 -11.28 -28.34 14.15
N ILE A 100 -10.30 -27.54 13.71
CA ILE A 100 -10.41 -26.08 13.58
C ILE A 100 -10.66 -25.76 12.11
N VAL A 101 -11.73 -25.05 11.81
CA VAL A 101 -12.07 -24.70 10.41
C VAL A 101 -11.11 -23.62 9.89
N PHE A 102 -10.45 -23.89 8.78
CA PHE A 102 -9.68 -22.88 8.05
C PHE A 102 -10.60 -22.06 7.14
N LEU A 103 -10.69 -20.73 7.38
CA LEU A 103 -11.55 -19.83 6.60
C LEU A 103 -10.83 -19.40 5.32
N GLY A 104 -10.90 -20.27 4.32
CA GLY A 104 -10.21 -20.12 3.04
C GLY A 104 -10.46 -21.31 2.13
N PRO A 105 -9.73 -21.42 1.01
CA PRO A 105 -9.71 -22.61 0.18
C PRO A 105 -9.10 -23.79 0.94
N ASN A 106 -9.31 -25.00 0.42
CA ASN A 106 -8.68 -26.17 1.01
C ASN A 106 -7.21 -26.30 0.57
N SER A 107 -6.47 -27.15 1.26
CA SER A 107 -5.03 -27.32 1.02
C SER A 107 -4.70 -27.88 -0.39
N ALA A 108 -5.59 -28.69 -0.97
CA ALA A 108 -5.40 -29.22 -2.32
C ALA A 108 -5.49 -28.10 -3.36
N GLN A 109 -6.45 -27.19 -3.22
CA GLN A 109 -6.58 -26.01 -4.09
C GLN A 109 -5.38 -25.06 -3.97
N MET A 110 -4.89 -24.85 -2.73
CA MET A 110 -3.66 -24.08 -2.51
C MET A 110 -2.45 -24.71 -3.20
N ARG A 111 -2.29 -26.03 -3.12
CA ARG A 111 -1.19 -26.75 -3.81
C ARG A 111 -1.34 -26.70 -5.33
N SER A 112 -2.56 -26.78 -5.85
CA SER A 112 -2.84 -26.74 -7.29
C SER A 112 -2.42 -25.41 -7.93
N PHE A 113 -2.65 -24.29 -7.23
CA PHE A 113 -2.32 -22.96 -7.73
C PHE A 113 -1.02 -22.37 -7.17
N GLY A 114 -0.47 -22.94 -6.11
CA GLY A 114 0.75 -22.46 -5.47
C GLY A 114 2.02 -22.67 -6.31
N LEU A 115 2.03 -23.62 -7.22
CA LEU A 115 3.12 -23.85 -8.15
C LEU A 115 2.72 -23.33 -9.54
N LYS A 116 3.54 -22.43 -10.09
CA LYS A 116 3.24 -21.76 -11.37
C LYS A 116 3.02 -22.72 -12.55
N HIS A 117 3.76 -23.84 -12.61
CA HIS A 117 3.57 -24.82 -13.67
C HIS A 117 2.25 -25.57 -13.55
N THR A 118 1.84 -26.01 -12.35
CA THR A 118 0.54 -26.65 -12.14
C THR A 118 -0.63 -25.72 -12.42
N ALA A 119 -0.53 -24.44 -11.99
CA ALA A 119 -1.53 -23.43 -12.31
C ALA A 119 -1.67 -23.21 -13.84
N ARG A 120 -0.54 -23.20 -14.58
CA ARG A 120 -0.55 -23.10 -16.05
C ARG A 120 -1.17 -24.34 -16.72
N GLU A 121 -0.89 -25.54 -16.22
CA GLU A 121 -1.52 -26.76 -16.73
C GLU A 121 -3.04 -26.76 -16.55
N LEU A 122 -3.52 -26.33 -15.37
CA LEU A 122 -4.95 -26.15 -15.11
C LEU A 122 -5.57 -25.10 -16.03
N ALA A 123 -4.87 -23.98 -16.26
CA ALA A 123 -5.31 -22.93 -17.17
C ALA A 123 -5.42 -23.46 -18.62
N ILE A 124 -4.45 -24.27 -19.08
CA ILE A 124 -4.50 -24.92 -20.40
C ILE A 124 -5.73 -25.84 -20.50
N GLN A 125 -5.96 -26.68 -19.49
CA GLN A 125 -7.10 -27.62 -19.46
C GLN A 125 -8.44 -26.87 -19.45
N ALA A 126 -8.51 -25.72 -18.82
CA ALA A 126 -9.68 -24.84 -18.80
C ALA A 126 -9.75 -23.88 -20.01
N ASN A 127 -8.90 -24.05 -21.02
CA ASN A 127 -8.81 -23.17 -22.20
C ASN A 127 -8.59 -21.67 -21.88
N VAL A 128 -7.97 -21.37 -20.75
CA VAL A 128 -7.61 -19.99 -20.38
C VAL A 128 -6.38 -19.55 -21.16
N PRO A 129 -6.39 -18.43 -21.89
CA PRO A 129 -5.26 -17.98 -22.69
C PRO A 129 -4.02 -17.73 -21.83
N LEU A 130 -2.87 -18.21 -22.30
CA LEU A 130 -1.57 -18.03 -21.67
C LEU A 130 -0.65 -17.17 -22.55
N LEU A 131 0.21 -16.39 -21.91
CA LEU A 131 1.32 -15.77 -22.63
C LEU A 131 2.17 -16.85 -23.32
N PRO A 132 2.65 -16.60 -24.56
CA PRO A 132 3.64 -17.47 -25.18
C PRO A 132 4.80 -17.72 -24.22
N GLY A 133 5.10 -18.98 -23.95
CA GLY A 133 6.13 -19.35 -22.98
C GLY A 133 6.80 -20.67 -23.32
N SER A 134 7.81 -21.03 -22.55
CA SER A 134 8.49 -22.32 -22.63
C SER A 134 7.93 -23.30 -21.60
N GLN A 135 8.27 -24.55 -21.75
CA GLN A 135 8.29 -25.53 -20.67
C GLN A 135 9.49 -25.24 -19.73
N LEU A 136 9.70 -26.09 -18.74
CA LEU A 136 10.89 -26.02 -17.90
C LEU A 136 12.14 -26.17 -18.76
N LEU A 137 13.06 -25.24 -18.60
CA LEU A 137 14.30 -25.21 -19.35
C LEU A 137 15.32 -26.17 -18.74
N ALA A 138 15.90 -27.02 -19.57
CA ALA A 138 16.96 -27.92 -19.13
C ALA A 138 18.29 -27.19 -18.92
N ASP A 139 18.58 -26.23 -19.79
CA ASP A 139 19.84 -25.47 -19.78
C ASP A 139 19.73 -24.09 -20.48
N GLU A 140 20.84 -23.34 -20.49
CA GLU A 140 20.96 -22.04 -21.16
C GLU A 140 20.76 -22.14 -22.68
N ALA A 141 21.20 -23.24 -23.31
CA ALA A 141 21.09 -23.41 -24.76
C ALA A 141 19.63 -23.56 -25.19
N GLU A 142 18.82 -24.31 -24.43
CA GLU A 142 17.37 -24.41 -24.63
C GLU A 142 16.70 -23.05 -24.38
N ALA A 143 17.14 -22.30 -23.35
CA ALA A 143 16.60 -20.97 -23.09
C ALA A 143 16.78 -20.02 -24.28
N LEU A 144 17.92 -20.06 -24.95
CA LEU A 144 18.20 -19.25 -26.14
C LEU A 144 17.32 -19.64 -27.34
N ILE A 145 17.06 -20.93 -27.55
CA ILE A 145 16.18 -21.42 -28.61
C ILE A 145 14.74 -20.98 -28.34
N GLU A 146 14.26 -21.20 -27.12
CA GLU A 146 12.91 -20.83 -26.71
C GLU A 146 12.68 -19.32 -26.75
N ALA A 147 13.66 -18.52 -26.31
CA ALA A 147 13.53 -17.06 -26.40
C ALA A 147 13.42 -16.55 -27.84
N LYS A 148 14.12 -17.19 -28.78
CA LYS A 148 13.97 -16.89 -30.24
C LYS A 148 12.59 -17.28 -30.75
N ARG A 149 12.06 -18.42 -30.31
CA ARG A 149 10.71 -18.88 -30.69
C ARG A 149 9.62 -17.97 -30.16
N ILE A 150 9.74 -17.53 -28.87
CA ILE A 150 8.76 -16.66 -28.21
C ILE A 150 8.86 -15.22 -28.73
N GLY A 151 10.07 -14.79 -29.05
CA GLY A 151 10.38 -13.39 -29.47
C GLY A 151 10.61 -12.47 -28.29
N TYR A 152 11.75 -11.76 -28.31
CA TYR A 152 12.08 -10.75 -27.29
C TYR A 152 11.10 -9.58 -27.29
N PRO A 153 10.91 -8.86 -26.16
CA PRO A 153 11.44 -9.15 -24.83
C PRO A 153 10.77 -10.34 -24.18
N VAL A 154 11.50 -11.05 -23.31
CA VAL A 154 11.01 -12.19 -22.54
C VAL A 154 11.32 -12.03 -21.05
N MET A 155 10.51 -12.64 -20.20
CA MET A 155 10.73 -12.72 -18.78
C MET A 155 11.27 -14.11 -18.42
N LEU A 156 12.47 -14.20 -17.89
CA LEU A 156 13.01 -15.42 -17.30
C LEU A 156 12.50 -15.53 -15.86
N LYS A 157 11.82 -16.63 -15.55
CA LYS A 157 11.14 -16.84 -14.26
C LYS A 157 11.59 -18.16 -13.62
N SER A 158 11.71 -18.15 -12.28
CA SER A 158 11.79 -19.38 -11.48
C SER A 158 10.39 -19.94 -11.22
N THR A 159 10.26 -21.27 -11.18
CA THR A 159 9.01 -21.96 -10.82
C THR A 159 8.60 -21.73 -9.38
N ALA A 160 9.57 -21.56 -8.49
CA ALA A 160 9.38 -21.21 -7.09
C ALA A 160 9.67 -19.72 -6.89
N GLY A 161 8.79 -19.02 -6.18
CA GLY A 161 8.93 -17.59 -5.87
C GLY A 161 7.69 -16.78 -6.22
N GLY A 162 7.41 -15.77 -5.39
CA GLY A 162 6.32 -14.80 -5.55
C GLY A 162 6.85 -13.37 -5.40
N GLY A 163 6.01 -12.38 -5.69
CA GLY A 163 6.35 -10.98 -5.45
C GLY A 163 7.52 -10.42 -6.26
N GLY A 164 7.85 -11.03 -7.42
CA GLY A 164 8.94 -10.56 -8.29
C GLY A 164 10.33 -11.12 -7.97
N ILE A 165 10.48 -11.94 -6.94
CA ILE A 165 11.76 -12.59 -6.62
C ILE A 165 12.00 -13.77 -7.57
N GLY A 166 13.19 -13.84 -8.18
CA GLY A 166 13.54 -14.90 -9.14
C GLY A 166 12.98 -14.65 -10.55
N MET A 167 12.73 -13.39 -10.92
CA MET A 167 12.33 -12.99 -12.28
C MET A 167 13.30 -11.94 -12.84
N ARG A 168 13.62 -12.04 -14.14
CA ARG A 168 14.42 -11.04 -14.85
C ARG A 168 13.91 -10.79 -16.25
N LEU A 169 13.63 -9.51 -16.55
CA LEU A 169 13.31 -9.06 -17.89
C LEU A 169 14.56 -9.04 -18.76
N VAL A 170 14.43 -9.55 -19.98
CA VAL A 170 15.51 -9.77 -20.93
C VAL A 170 15.10 -9.27 -22.32
N TRP A 171 15.91 -8.40 -22.90
CA TRP A 171 15.61 -7.76 -24.17
C TRP A 171 16.31 -8.40 -25.37
N ASN A 172 17.36 -9.19 -25.14
CA ASN A 172 18.18 -9.79 -26.18
C ASN A 172 18.94 -11.02 -25.68
N GLU A 173 19.59 -11.71 -26.60
CA GLU A 173 20.35 -12.93 -26.34
C GLU A 173 21.49 -12.74 -25.33
N THR A 174 22.19 -11.61 -25.38
CA THR A 174 23.31 -11.33 -24.46
C THR A 174 22.82 -11.21 -23.04
N GLU A 175 21.75 -10.44 -22.83
CA GLU A 175 21.13 -10.28 -21.50
C GLU A 175 20.55 -11.60 -20.97
N LEU A 176 20.06 -12.50 -21.86
CA LEU A 176 19.53 -13.78 -21.44
C LEU A 176 20.62 -14.69 -20.84
N LYS A 177 21.81 -14.73 -21.44
CA LYS A 177 22.95 -15.50 -20.93
C LYS A 177 23.36 -15.03 -19.53
N ASP A 178 23.48 -13.71 -19.35
CA ASP A 178 23.82 -13.12 -18.04
C ASP A 178 22.72 -13.36 -17.00
N ALA A 179 21.46 -13.28 -17.42
CA ALA A 179 20.29 -13.48 -16.58
C ALA A 179 20.16 -14.93 -16.13
N TYR A 180 20.40 -15.90 -17.03
CA TYR A 180 20.20 -17.31 -16.75
C TYR A 180 21.04 -17.80 -15.58
N ALA A 181 22.36 -17.49 -15.58
CA ALA A 181 23.27 -17.85 -14.50
C ALA A 181 22.83 -17.23 -13.15
N THR A 182 22.45 -15.94 -13.18
CA THR A 182 22.06 -15.21 -11.96
C THR A 182 20.75 -15.74 -11.38
N VAL A 183 19.72 -15.92 -12.22
CA VAL A 183 18.40 -16.38 -11.77
C VAL A 183 18.46 -17.84 -11.31
N SER A 184 19.23 -18.70 -12.00
CA SER A 184 19.46 -20.08 -11.59
C SER A 184 20.11 -20.16 -10.20
N TYR A 185 21.15 -19.36 -9.96
CA TYR A 185 21.82 -19.31 -8.66
C TYR A 185 20.86 -18.84 -7.53
N LEU A 186 20.13 -17.75 -7.77
CA LEU A 186 19.16 -17.21 -6.78
C LEU A 186 18.05 -18.20 -6.48
N ALA A 187 17.58 -18.92 -7.51
CA ALA A 187 16.53 -19.89 -7.39
C ALA A 187 16.99 -21.09 -6.55
N GLN A 188 18.16 -21.64 -6.79
CA GLN A 188 18.74 -22.71 -5.98
C GLN A 188 19.01 -22.31 -4.54
N ALA A 189 19.53 -21.07 -4.33
CA ALA A 189 19.85 -20.56 -3.00
C ALA A 189 18.61 -20.36 -2.11
N ASN A 190 17.48 -19.97 -2.69
CA ASN A 190 16.29 -19.59 -1.92
C ASN A 190 15.22 -20.69 -1.85
N PHE A 191 15.13 -21.59 -2.85
CA PHE A 191 13.95 -22.45 -3.01
C PHE A 191 14.25 -23.95 -3.16
N LYS A 192 15.51 -24.41 -3.07
CA LYS A 192 15.99 -25.80 -3.13
C LYS A 192 15.65 -26.59 -4.41
N ASP A 193 14.63 -26.22 -5.15
CA ASP A 193 14.21 -26.85 -6.42
C ASP A 193 13.66 -25.75 -7.33
N ALA A 194 14.47 -25.31 -8.29
CA ALA A 194 14.19 -24.14 -9.08
C ALA A 194 14.33 -24.45 -10.57
N GLY A 195 13.29 -25.01 -11.14
CA GLY A 195 13.11 -24.97 -12.58
C GLY A 195 13.00 -23.52 -13.06
N LEU A 196 13.55 -23.24 -14.23
CA LEU A 196 13.41 -21.97 -14.92
C LEU A 196 12.53 -22.14 -16.16
N TYR A 197 11.80 -21.11 -16.52
CA TYR A 197 11.03 -21.03 -17.76
C TYR A 197 10.99 -19.59 -18.30
N LEU A 198 10.69 -19.46 -19.59
CA LEU A 198 10.53 -18.17 -20.27
C LEU A 198 9.06 -17.89 -20.54
N GLU A 199 8.72 -16.62 -20.48
CA GLU A 199 7.41 -16.12 -20.84
C GLU A 199 7.54 -14.82 -21.62
N LYS A 200 6.68 -14.61 -22.63
CA LYS A 200 6.62 -13.35 -23.38
C LYS A 200 6.38 -12.19 -22.41
N PHE A 201 7.16 -11.15 -22.53
CA PHE A 201 6.91 -9.92 -21.78
C PHE A 201 6.04 -8.96 -22.61
N VAL A 202 4.95 -8.52 -22.01
CA VAL A 202 4.04 -7.52 -22.58
C VAL A 202 4.46 -6.14 -22.08
N GLU A 203 4.87 -5.27 -22.99
CA GLU A 203 5.42 -3.95 -22.64
C GLU A 203 4.34 -2.98 -22.18
N ASN A 204 3.22 -2.93 -22.91
CA ASN A 204 2.07 -2.10 -22.62
C ASN A 204 0.97 -2.94 -21.98
N ALA A 205 1.23 -3.35 -20.74
CA ALA A 205 0.34 -4.26 -20.03
C ALA A 205 -0.55 -3.52 -19.02
N ARG A 206 -1.80 -3.95 -18.91
CA ARG A 206 -2.64 -3.69 -17.75
C ARG A 206 -2.76 -4.95 -16.92
N HIS A 207 -2.86 -4.77 -15.61
CA HIS A 207 -3.11 -5.85 -14.66
C HIS A 207 -4.59 -5.84 -14.31
N ILE A 208 -5.31 -6.79 -14.86
CA ILE A 208 -6.76 -6.97 -14.64
C ILE A 208 -6.96 -8.26 -13.86
N GLU A 209 -7.79 -8.23 -12.85
CA GLU A 209 -8.05 -9.41 -12.04
C GLU A 209 -9.55 -9.59 -11.76
N VAL A 210 -10.00 -10.85 -11.63
CA VAL A 210 -11.39 -11.20 -11.38
C VAL A 210 -11.55 -11.72 -9.96
N GLN A 211 -12.42 -11.08 -9.17
CA GLN A 211 -12.79 -11.58 -7.85
C GLN A 211 -13.70 -12.80 -7.98
N ILE A 212 -13.30 -13.87 -7.33
CA ILE A 212 -14.04 -15.13 -7.29
C ILE A 212 -14.49 -15.44 -5.87
N PHE A 213 -15.66 -16.09 -5.76
CA PHE A 213 -16.11 -16.75 -4.54
C PHE A 213 -16.76 -18.09 -4.89
N GLY A 214 -16.28 -19.18 -4.29
CA GLY A 214 -16.77 -20.53 -4.54
C GLY A 214 -17.32 -21.20 -3.28
N ASP A 215 -18.30 -22.10 -3.45
CA ASP A 215 -18.89 -22.88 -2.35
C ASP A 215 -18.13 -24.18 -2.04
N GLY A 216 -17.18 -24.56 -2.90
CA GLY A 216 -16.47 -25.84 -2.79
C GLY A 216 -17.26 -27.03 -3.34
N GLN A 217 -18.44 -26.85 -3.94
CA GLN A 217 -19.35 -27.89 -4.44
C GLN A 217 -19.70 -27.70 -5.92
N GLY A 218 -19.03 -26.77 -6.61
CA GLY A 218 -19.20 -26.52 -8.05
C GLY A 218 -19.81 -25.16 -8.38
N LEU A 219 -20.42 -24.46 -7.43
CA LEU A 219 -20.85 -23.09 -7.65
C LEU A 219 -19.65 -22.14 -7.46
N VAL A 220 -19.38 -21.34 -8.48
CA VAL A 220 -18.39 -20.27 -8.45
C VAL A 220 -19.02 -18.99 -8.98
N LEU A 221 -18.91 -17.92 -8.22
CA LEU A 221 -19.38 -16.59 -8.56
C LEU A 221 -18.20 -15.70 -8.96
N ALA A 222 -18.35 -14.92 -10.03
CA ALA A 222 -17.48 -13.80 -10.34
C ALA A 222 -18.11 -12.49 -9.81
N LEU A 223 -17.35 -11.72 -9.06
CA LEU A 223 -17.75 -10.43 -8.51
C LEU A 223 -17.01 -9.28 -9.22
N GLY A 224 -17.09 -9.28 -10.54
CA GLY A 224 -16.47 -8.30 -11.41
C GLY A 224 -14.95 -8.37 -11.44
N GLU A 225 -14.39 -7.38 -12.12
CA GLU A 225 -12.96 -7.24 -12.30
C GLU A 225 -12.44 -5.96 -11.66
N ARG A 226 -11.14 -5.97 -11.29
CA ARG A 226 -10.38 -4.81 -10.81
C ARG A 226 -9.25 -4.49 -11.78
N ASP A 227 -8.94 -3.20 -11.93
CA ASP A 227 -7.69 -2.75 -12.50
C ASP A 227 -6.67 -2.50 -11.38
N CYS A 228 -5.56 -3.18 -11.44
CA CYS A 228 -4.45 -3.07 -10.51
C CYS A 228 -3.16 -2.63 -11.24
N SER A 229 -3.28 -1.88 -12.32
CA SER A 229 -2.15 -1.50 -13.18
C SER A 229 -1.25 -0.43 -12.55
N VAL A 230 -1.74 0.37 -11.62
CA VAL A 230 -0.91 1.35 -10.91
C VAL A 230 -0.01 0.64 -9.91
N GLN A 231 1.18 0.29 -10.36
CA GLN A 231 2.15 -0.52 -9.61
C GLN A 231 3.50 0.16 -9.54
N ARG A 232 4.19 -0.03 -8.43
CA ARG A 232 5.60 0.35 -8.25
C ARG A 232 6.41 -0.91 -7.94
N ARG A 233 7.37 -1.25 -8.80
CA ARG A 233 8.20 -2.47 -8.65
C ARG A 233 7.35 -3.74 -8.46
N ASN A 234 6.30 -3.89 -9.26
CA ASN A 234 5.29 -4.96 -9.19
C ASN A 234 4.44 -4.99 -7.90
N GLN A 235 4.51 -3.95 -7.08
CA GLN A 235 3.63 -3.75 -5.93
C GLN A 235 2.47 -2.85 -6.32
N LYS A 236 1.23 -3.30 -6.13
CA LYS A 236 0.00 -2.53 -6.37
C LYS A 236 -0.02 -1.31 -5.42
N VAL A 237 -0.40 -0.15 -5.94
CA VAL A 237 -0.43 1.13 -5.19
C VAL A 237 -1.83 1.72 -5.21
N ILE A 238 -2.53 1.62 -6.36
CA ILE A 238 -3.92 2.04 -6.53
C ILE A 238 -4.65 0.95 -7.29
N GLU A 239 -5.85 0.63 -6.83
CA GLU A 239 -6.76 -0.33 -7.46
C GLU A 239 -8.14 0.29 -7.64
N GLU A 240 -8.82 -0.06 -8.73
CA GLU A 240 -10.16 0.43 -9.03
C GLU A 240 -11.06 -0.64 -9.63
N THR A 241 -12.35 -0.50 -9.43
CA THR A 241 -13.38 -1.35 -10.03
C THR A 241 -14.65 -0.53 -10.32
N PRO A 242 -15.32 -0.79 -11.47
CA PRO A 242 -14.93 -1.62 -12.61
C PRO A 242 -13.67 -1.09 -13.31
N ALA A 243 -12.91 -1.96 -13.97
CA ALA A 243 -11.71 -1.55 -14.73
C ALA A 243 -12.09 -0.58 -15.86
N PRO A 244 -11.42 0.58 -16.02
CA PRO A 244 -11.74 1.53 -17.08
C PRO A 244 -11.49 0.94 -18.47
N HIS A 245 -12.22 1.43 -19.47
CA HIS A 245 -12.09 1.08 -20.90
C HIS A 245 -12.27 -0.41 -21.26
N LEU A 246 -12.76 -1.26 -20.37
CA LEU A 246 -13.23 -2.58 -20.77
C LEU A 246 -14.68 -2.48 -21.26
N ASN A 247 -14.97 -3.08 -22.43
CA ASN A 247 -16.34 -3.20 -22.91
C ASN A 247 -17.08 -4.39 -22.26
N ALA A 248 -18.37 -4.50 -22.46
CA ALA A 248 -19.20 -5.55 -21.85
C ALA A 248 -18.79 -6.96 -22.29
N GLU A 249 -18.36 -7.13 -23.55
CA GLU A 249 -17.91 -8.41 -24.09
C GLU A 249 -16.61 -8.88 -23.41
N GLN A 250 -15.63 -7.97 -23.28
CA GLN A 250 -14.37 -8.24 -22.58
C GLN A 250 -14.60 -8.62 -21.11
N ARG A 251 -15.50 -7.92 -20.41
CA ARG A 251 -15.84 -8.22 -19.01
C ARG A 251 -16.47 -9.60 -18.88
N THR A 252 -17.47 -9.90 -19.73
CA THR A 252 -18.13 -11.21 -19.75
C THR A 252 -17.13 -12.31 -20.04
N TYR A 253 -16.23 -12.10 -20.98
CA TYR A 253 -15.20 -13.06 -21.37
C TYR A 253 -14.25 -13.39 -20.22
N ILE A 254 -13.61 -12.39 -19.60
CA ILE A 254 -12.63 -12.66 -18.54
C ILE A 254 -13.29 -13.24 -17.27
N GLN A 255 -14.50 -12.80 -16.93
CA GLN A 255 -15.25 -13.37 -15.82
C GLN A 255 -15.64 -14.82 -16.10
N GLY A 256 -16.05 -15.14 -17.35
CA GLY A 256 -16.41 -16.48 -17.76
C GLY A 256 -15.24 -17.45 -17.64
N ILE A 257 -14.10 -17.14 -18.25
CA ILE A 257 -12.91 -18.00 -18.17
C ILE A 257 -12.36 -18.13 -16.75
N ALA A 258 -12.47 -17.10 -15.92
CA ALA A 258 -12.10 -17.19 -14.50
C ALA A 258 -13.01 -18.15 -13.74
N VAL A 259 -14.34 -18.10 -13.98
CA VAL A 259 -15.32 -19.02 -13.37
C VAL A 259 -15.04 -20.45 -13.81
N GLU A 260 -14.86 -20.71 -15.13
CA GLU A 260 -14.57 -22.04 -15.67
C GLU A 260 -13.31 -22.66 -15.05
N LEU A 261 -12.23 -21.86 -14.93
CA LEU A 261 -11.00 -22.30 -14.27
C LEU A 261 -11.24 -22.72 -12.83
N MET A 262 -11.96 -21.90 -12.08
CA MET A 262 -12.16 -22.16 -10.65
C MET A 262 -13.20 -23.26 -10.38
N GLN A 263 -14.18 -23.43 -11.27
CA GLN A 263 -15.11 -24.58 -11.24
C GLN A 263 -14.39 -25.91 -11.47
N SER A 264 -13.37 -25.95 -12.34
CA SER A 264 -12.61 -27.16 -12.63
C SER A 264 -11.96 -27.81 -11.41
N VAL A 265 -11.75 -27.03 -10.34
CA VAL A 265 -11.17 -27.49 -9.07
C VAL A 265 -12.17 -27.45 -7.90
N ASN A 266 -13.47 -27.23 -8.17
CA ASN A 266 -14.49 -27.01 -7.13
C ASN A 266 -14.02 -26.00 -6.06
N TYR A 267 -13.59 -24.81 -6.51
CA TYR A 267 -12.98 -23.82 -5.63
C TYR A 267 -13.87 -23.45 -4.45
N ARG A 268 -13.28 -23.28 -3.26
CA ARG A 268 -13.96 -22.88 -2.02
C ARG A 268 -13.44 -21.53 -1.54
N SER A 269 -14.35 -20.66 -1.09
CA SER A 269 -14.04 -19.37 -0.44
C SER A 269 -13.61 -18.28 -1.43
N ALA A 270 -13.06 -17.17 -0.91
CA ALA A 270 -12.59 -16.06 -1.71
C ALA A 270 -11.29 -16.41 -2.43
N GLY A 271 -11.17 -16.00 -3.68
CA GLY A 271 -9.97 -16.12 -4.49
C GLY A 271 -9.97 -15.09 -5.61
N THR A 272 -8.86 -14.96 -6.31
CA THR A 272 -8.72 -14.01 -7.40
C THR A 272 -7.94 -14.64 -8.55
N VAL A 273 -8.46 -14.49 -9.76
CA VAL A 273 -7.75 -14.88 -10.99
C VAL A 273 -7.17 -13.65 -11.63
N GLU A 274 -5.86 -13.58 -11.74
CA GLU A 274 -5.12 -12.44 -12.28
C GLU A 274 -4.78 -12.64 -13.77
N PHE A 275 -4.91 -11.55 -14.53
CA PHE A 275 -4.63 -11.50 -15.96
C PHE A 275 -3.73 -10.33 -16.33
N VAL A 276 -2.88 -10.53 -17.32
CA VAL A 276 -2.22 -9.47 -18.06
C VAL A 276 -3.06 -9.17 -19.30
N MET A 277 -3.48 -7.93 -19.45
CA MET A 277 -4.12 -7.46 -20.68
C MET A 277 -3.09 -6.69 -21.51
N ASP A 278 -2.84 -7.12 -22.71
CA ASP A 278 -2.04 -6.41 -23.68
C ASP A 278 -2.87 -5.27 -24.29
N THR A 279 -2.44 -4.01 -24.09
CA THR A 279 -3.19 -2.84 -24.58
C THR A 279 -3.14 -2.69 -26.09
N ASP A 280 -2.13 -3.26 -26.76
CA ASP A 280 -1.97 -3.14 -28.21
C ASP A 280 -2.88 -4.12 -28.96
N THR A 281 -3.01 -5.35 -28.43
CA THR A 281 -3.84 -6.43 -29.01
C THR A 281 -5.21 -6.57 -28.36
N GLN A 282 -5.42 -5.94 -27.20
CA GLN A 282 -6.63 -6.07 -26.37
C GLN A 282 -6.91 -7.50 -25.89
N GLN A 283 -5.90 -8.35 -25.86
CA GLN A 283 -6.02 -9.74 -25.41
C GLN A 283 -5.64 -9.91 -23.95
N PHE A 284 -6.31 -10.85 -23.28
CA PHE A 284 -6.06 -11.22 -21.89
C PHE A 284 -5.28 -12.51 -21.82
N TYR A 285 -4.33 -12.57 -20.91
CA TYR A 285 -3.51 -13.74 -20.64
C TYR A 285 -3.49 -14.03 -19.16
N PHE A 286 -3.68 -15.27 -18.78
CA PHE A 286 -3.61 -15.73 -17.40
C PHE A 286 -2.23 -15.45 -16.80
N LEU A 287 -2.23 -14.93 -15.59
CA LEU A 287 -1.01 -14.66 -14.82
C LEU A 287 -0.86 -15.66 -13.66
N GLU A 288 -1.80 -15.63 -12.73
CA GLU A 288 -1.83 -16.50 -11.54
C GLU A 288 -3.21 -16.53 -10.88
N VAL A 289 -3.37 -17.43 -9.91
CA VAL A 289 -4.51 -17.45 -8.98
C VAL A 289 -3.99 -17.19 -7.58
N ASN A 290 -4.58 -16.20 -6.91
CA ASN A 290 -4.36 -16.00 -5.49
C ASN A 290 -5.44 -16.73 -4.71
N THR A 291 -5.03 -17.76 -3.96
CA THR A 291 -5.93 -18.65 -3.20
C THR A 291 -6.23 -18.07 -1.81
N ARG A 292 -6.61 -16.81 -1.77
CA ARG A 292 -6.88 -16.05 -0.54
C ARG A 292 -7.70 -14.79 -0.82
N LEU A 293 -8.13 -14.14 0.24
CA LEU A 293 -8.65 -12.78 0.14
C LEU A 293 -7.53 -11.82 -0.29
N GLN A 294 -7.81 -10.91 -1.22
CA GLN A 294 -6.86 -9.90 -1.68
C GLN A 294 -6.88 -8.64 -0.79
N VAL A 295 -5.79 -7.88 -0.81
CA VAL A 295 -5.68 -6.58 -0.11
C VAL A 295 -6.77 -5.63 -0.61
N GLU A 296 -7.01 -5.64 -1.91
CA GLU A 296 -7.93 -4.77 -2.66
C GLU A 296 -9.38 -5.25 -2.73
N HIS A 297 -9.76 -6.28 -1.95
CA HIS A 297 -11.13 -6.80 -1.90
C HIS A 297 -12.17 -5.71 -1.60
N GLY A 298 -11.78 -4.68 -0.87
CA GLY A 298 -12.68 -3.63 -0.40
C GLY A 298 -13.36 -2.85 -1.53
N VAL A 299 -12.73 -2.64 -2.68
CA VAL A 299 -13.38 -1.96 -3.81
C VAL A 299 -14.49 -2.81 -4.41
N THR A 300 -14.28 -4.13 -4.52
CA THR A 300 -15.32 -5.08 -4.98
C THR A 300 -16.51 -5.10 -4.00
N GLU A 301 -16.25 -5.19 -2.70
CA GLU A 301 -17.29 -5.15 -1.69
C GLU A 301 -18.17 -3.91 -1.80
N GLN A 302 -17.56 -2.75 -2.05
CA GLN A 302 -18.26 -1.48 -2.16
C GLN A 302 -19.21 -1.44 -3.36
N VAL A 303 -18.77 -1.87 -4.54
CA VAL A 303 -19.61 -1.80 -5.75
C VAL A 303 -20.65 -2.91 -5.82
N PHE A 304 -20.40 -4.07 -5.21
CA PHE A 304 -21.36 -5.19 -5.18
C PHE A 304 -22.26 -5.21 -3.95
N GLY A 305 -21.95 -4.41 -2.93
CA GLY A 305 -22.72 -4.35 -1.68
C GLY A 305 -22.64 -5.65 -0.87
N VAL A 306 -21.47 -6.32 -0.86
CA VAL A 306 -21.23 -7.57 -0.16
C VAL A 306 -20.10 -7.42 0.87
N ASP A 307 -20.04 -8.32 1.85
CA ASP A 307 -18.92 -8.48 2.77
C ASP A 307 -18.27 -9.85 2.54
N LEU A 308 -17.11 -9.87 1.87
CA LEU A 308 -16.40 -11.11 1.56
C LEU A 308 -15.89 -11.83 2.80
N VAL A 309 -15.53 -11.10 3.85
CA VAL A 309 -15.14 -11.70 5.14
C VAL A 309 -16.34 -12.39 5.79
N GLU A 310 -17.51 -11.77 5.77
CA GLU A 310 -18.75 -12.41 6.22
C GLU A 310 -19.05 -13.68 5.43
N TRP A 311 -18.91 -13.62 4.11
CA TRP A 311 -19.10 -14.79 3.25
C TRP A 311 -18.12 -15.92 3.58
N MET A 312 -16.86 -15.60 3.84
CA MET A 312 -15.86 -16.60 4.26
C MET A 312 -16.22 -17.25 5.59
N VAL A 313 -16.67 -16.47 6.56
CA VAL A 313 -17.08 -16.94 7.89
C VAL A 313 -18.33 -17.80 7.82
N THR A 314 -19.36 -17.34 7.12
CA THR A 314 -20.64 -18.06 6.97
C THR A 314 -20.49 -19.34 6.14
N LEU A 315 -19.65 -19.31 5.10
CA LEU A 315 -19.31 -20.52 4.34
C LEU A 315 -18.60 -21.56 5.22
N GLY A 316 -17.63 -21.11 6.02
CA GLY A 316 -16.90 -21.98 6.94
C GLY A 316 -17.79 -22.62 8.02
N SER A 317 -18.82 -21.93 8.48
CA SER A 317 -19.80 -22.45 9.44
C SER A 317 -20.91 -23.30 8.81
N GLY A 318 -21.00 -23.33 7.47
CA GLY A 318 -22.08 -24.01 6.77
C GLY A 318 -23.39 -23.22 6.68
N ASP A 319 -23.39 -21.95 7.05
CA ASP A 319 -24.58 -21.08 7.04
C ASP A 319 -24.68 -20.18 5.81
N TRP A 320 -23.65 -20.19 4.92
CA TRP A 320 -23.64 -19.38 3.71
C TRP A 320 -24.67 -19.86 2.70
N THR A 321 -25.39 -18.92 2.14
CA THR A 321 -26.32 -19.18 1.03
C THR A 321 -25.94 -18.30 -0.16
N ALA A 322 -25.95 -18.89 -1.34
CA ALA A 322 -25.69 -18.15 -2.57
C ALA A 322 -26.74 -17.02 -2.74
N PRO A 323 -26.32 -15.83 -3.19
CA PRO A 323 -27.25 -14.77 -3.53
C PRO A 323 -28.28 -15.24 -4.58
N THR A 324 -29.54 -14.95 -4.34
CA THR A 324 -30.63 -15.29 -5.27
C THR A 324 -30.75 -14.30 -6.43
N ASP A 325 -30.33 -13.06 -6.19
CA ASP A 325 -30.37 -12.00 -7.18
C ASP A 325 -29.06 -11.94 -7.97
N THR A 326 -29.16 -11.52 -9.23
CA THR A 326 -27.98 -11.26 -10.04
C THR A 326 -27.20 -10.10 -9.45
N LEU A 327 -25.99 -10.37 -8.98
CA LEU A 327 -25.09 -9.34 -8.48
C LEU A 327 -24.54 -8.52 -9.65
N ALA A 328 -24.75 -7.22 -9.60
CA ALA A 328 -24.24 -6.27 -10.58
C ALA A 328 -23.52 -5.12 -9.87
N PRO A 329 -22.39 -4.64 -10.41
CA PRO A 329 -21.66 -3.54 -9.80
C PRO A 329 -22.50 -2.25 -9.86
N LYS A 330 -22.47 -1.48 -8.78
CA LYS A 330 -23.12 -0.16 -8.67
C LYS A 330 -22.05 0.90 -8.43
N GLY A 331 -21.93 1.83 -9.37
CA GLY A 331 -20.97 2.91 -9.27
C GLY A 331 -19.53 2.48 -9.60
N HIS A 332 -18.57 3.22 -9.05
CA HIS A 332 -17.13 3.03 -9.23
C HIS A 332 -16.40 3.21 -7.91
N SER A 333 -15.48 2.33 -7.58
CA SER A 333 -14.71 2.39 -6.35
C SER A 333 -13.21 2.44 -6.64
N ILE A 334 -12.48 3.28 -5.91
CA ILE A 334 -11.03 3.44 -5.99
C ILE A 334 -10.46 3.20 -4.59
N GLN A 335 -9.39 2.41 -4.51
CA GLN A 335 -8.59 2.20 -3.32
C GLN A 335 -7.19 2.72 -3.55
N VAL A 336 -6.62 3.36 -2.54
CA VAL A 336 -5.19 3.66 -2.49
C VAL A 336 -4.56 2.98 -1.27
N ARG A 337 -3.30 2.57 -1.41
CA ARG A 337 -2.50 2.00 -0.32
C ARG A 337 -1.60 3.08 0.26
N LEU A 338 -1.88 3.48 1.50
CA LEU A 338 -1.03 4.41 2.23
C LEU A 338 0.10 3.63 2.91
N TYR A 339 1.32 3.90 2.48
CA TYR A 339 2.54 3.26 2.99
C TYR A 339 3.37 4.21 3.83
N ALA A 340 3.96 3.70 4.90
CA ALA A 340 5.01 4.35 5.68
C ALA A 340 6.35 4.26 4.94
N GLU A 341 6.50 5.05 3.89
CA GLU A 341 7.65 5.08 2.98
C GLU A 341 7.99 6.52 2.60
N ASP A 342 9.27 6.80 2.39
CA ASP A 342 9.75 8.11 1.92
C ASP A 342 9.97 8.11 0.40
N PRO A 343 9.04 8.68 -0.39
CA PRO A 343 9.18 8.75 -1.86
C PRO A 343 10.41 9.55 -2.32
N ILE A 344 10.87 10.52 -1.54
CA ILE A 344 12.07 11.31 -1.85
C ILE A 344 13.33 10.45 -1.74
N LYS A 345 13.35 9.51 -0.80
CA LYS A 345 14.43 8.55 -0.58
C LYS A 345 14.18 7.21 -1.26
N ASN A 346 13.63 7.27 -2.49
CA ASN A 346 13.38 6.07 -3.30
C ASN A 346 12.50 5.03 -2.58
N PHE A 347 11.50 5.52 -1.83
CA PHE A 347 10.53 4.71 -1.08
C PHE A 347 11.17 3.81 -0.02
N GLN A 348 12.19 4.32 0.69
CA GLN A 348 12.69 3.64 1.87
C GLN A 348 11.60 3.58 2.94
N PRO A 349 11.44 2.44 3.65
CA PRO A 349 10.53 2.36 4.79
C PRO A 349 10.83 3.44 5.83
N SER A 350 9.77 4.06 6.34
CA SER A 350 9.84 5.10 7.36
C SER A 350 9.16 4.62 8.63
N ALA A 351 9.94 4.05 9.54
CA ALA A 351 9.47 3.57 10.83
C ALA A 351 9.51 4.67 11.89
N GLY A 352 8.62 4.62 12.88
CA GLY A 352 8.61 5.57 13.98
C GLY A 352 7.23 5.84 14.57
N LEU A 353 7.17 6.81 15.48
CA LEU A 353 5.96 7.21 16.19
C LEU A 353 5.10 8.13 15.30
N LEU A 354 3.85 7.80 15.15
CA LEU A 354 2.84 8.67 14.53
C LEU A 354 2.37 9.71 15.55
N THR A 355 2.75 10.95 15.34
CA THR A 355 2.42 12.06 16.25
C THR A 355 1.03 12.65 15.99
N TYR A 356 0.50 12.43 14.78
CA TYR A 356 -0.84 12.82 14.38
C TYR A 356 -1.35 11.92 13.26
N VAL A 357 -2.59 11.45 13.40
CA VAL A 357 -3.29 10.64 12.39
C VAL A 357 -4.73 11.09 12.31
N GLU A 358 -5.14 11.54 11.15
CA GLU A 358 -6.53 11.88 10.82
C GLU A 358 -6.85 11.37 9.42
N PHE A 359 -7.88 10.52 9.32
CA PHE A 359 -8.41 10.06 8.04
C PHE A 359 -9.75 10.72 7.78
N ASP A 360 -10.02 11.05 6.51
CA ASP A 360 -11.33 11.58 6.11
C ASP A 360 -12.44 10.57 6.48
N PRO A 361 -13.41 10.94 7.33
CA PRO A 361 -14.48 10.05 7.77
C PRO A 361 -15.50 9.70 6.66
N GLN A 362 -15.48 10.39 5.52
CA GLN A 362 -16.33 10.09 4.38
C GLN A 362 -15.85 8.88 3.57
N ALA A 363 -14.57 8.51 3.72
CA ALA A 363 -14.01 7.35 3.07
C ALA A 363 -14.10 6.10 3.96
N ARG A 364 -14.10 4.92 3.33
CA ARG A 364 -13.88 3.67 4.05
C ARG A 364 -12.38 3.52 4.33
N ASN A 365 -12.01 3.76 5.57
CA ASN A 365 -10.63 3.65 6.02
C ASN A 365 -10.39 2.30 6.69
N GLU A 366 -9.55 1.47 6.09
CA GLU A 366 -9.09 0.21 6.67
C GLU A 366 -7.65 0.39 7.17
N THR A 367 -7.53 0.70 8.45
CA THR A 367 -6.27 1.05 9.10
C THR A 367 -6.09 0.28 10.41
N TRP A 368 -4.86 0.25 10.88
CA TRP A 368 -4.45 -0.29 12.18
C TRP A 368 -3.69 0.74 13.03
N VAL A 369 -3.60 1.98 12.54
CA VAL A 369 -2.87 3.05 13.20
C VAL A 369 -3.81 4.16 13.65
N GLU A 370 -3.41 4.83 14.73
CA GLU A 370 -4.00 6.06 15.27
C GLU A 370 -2.88 6.96 15.80
N THR A 371 -3.20 8.17 16.22
CA THR A 371 -2.23 9.04 16.89
C THR A 371 -1.63 8.33 18.10
N GLY A 372 -0.30 8.26 18.16
CA GLY A 372 0.45 7.53 19.17
C GLY A 372 0.89 6.12 18.75
N SER A 373 0.42 5.59 17.62
CA SER A 373 0.88 4.31 17.10
C SER A 373 2.35 4.34 16.69
N ASN A 374 3.07 3.25 16.92
CA ASN A 374 4.45 3.07 16.49
C ASN A 374 4.51 2.14 15.28
N VAL A 375 4.99 2.63 14.14
CA VAL A 375 5.19 1.85 12.92
C VAL A 375 6.57 1.20 12.97
N SER A 376 6.60 -0.13 13.01
CA SER A 376 7.84 -0.90 13.05
C SER A 376 8.39 -1.21 11.65
N SER A 377 9.69 -1.54 11.57
CA SER A 377 10.35 -2.00 10.34
C SER A 377 10.28 -3.51 10.11
N PHE A 378 9.57 -4.27 10.97
CA PHE A 378 9.52 -5.72 10.90
C PHE A 378 8.54 -6.28 9.87
N TYR A 379 7.55 -5.48 9.47
CA TYR A 379 6.45 -5.92 8.61
C TYR A 379 6.25 -4.99 7.42
N ASP A 380 5.28 -5.34 6.57
CA ASP A 380 4.88 -4.51 5.45
C ASP A 380 4.53 -3.08 5.91
N PRO A 381 5.05 -2.04 5.23
CA PRO A 381 4.88 -0.65 5.65
C PRO A 381 3.47 -0.08 5.38
N MET A 382 2.50 -0.85 4.90
CA MET A 382 1.14 -0.38 4.67
C MET A 382 0.44 -0.05 6.00
N ILE A 383 0.08 1.22 6.17
CA ILE A 383 -0.60 1.70 7.38
C ILE A 383 -2.09 1.85 7.21
N ALA A 384 -2.56 2.06 5.98
CA ALA A 384 -3.99 2.13 5.68
C ALA A 384 -4.29 1.78 4.23
N LYS A 385 -5.54 1.36 3.99
CA LYS A 385 -6.21 1.39 2.70
C LYS A 385 -7.34 2.42 2.79
N ILE A 386 -7.35 3.35 1.88
CA ILE A 386 -8.37 4.40 1.80
C ILE A 386 -9.20 4.11 0.55
N ILE A 387 -10.51 3.95 0.73
CA ILE A 387 -11.43 3.48 -0.31
C ILE A 387 -12.58 4.49 -0.43
N VAL A 388 -12.82 4.94 -1.64
CA VAL A 388 -13.97 5.78 -1.96
C VAL A 388 -14.85 5.11 -3.00
N THR A 389 -16.14 5.42 -3.00
CA THR A 389 -17.09 4.87 -3.97
C THR A 389 -18.11 5.94 -4.36
N HIS A 390 -18.31 6.11 -5.66
CA HIS A 390 -19.25 7.08 -6.21
C HIS A 390 -20.01 6.51 -7.41
N GLU A 391 -20.98 7.28 -7.95
CA GLU A 391 -21.83 6.85 -9.06
C GLU A 391 -21.07 6.52 -10.34
N ASN A 392 -19.94 7.17 -10.58
CA ASN A 392 -19.09 6.99 -11.74
C ASN A 392 -17.62 7.24 -11.40
N ARG A 393 -16.72 6.92 -12.35
CA ARG A 393 -15.28 7.02 -12.16
C ARG A 393 -14.79 8.45 -11.91
N GLU A 394 -15.32 9.43 -12.65
CA GLU A 394 -14.92 10.84 -12.51
C GLU A 394 -15.24 11.36 -11.09
N SER A 395 -16.43 11.09 -10.60
CA SER A 395 -16.82 11.45 -9.23
C SER A 395 -16.00 10.69 -8.17
N ALA A 396 -15.63 9.44 -8.43
CA ALA A 396 -14.78 8.67 -7.53
C ALA A 396 -13.34 9.23 -7.49
N ILE A 397 -12.78 9.68 -8.61
CA ILE A 397 -11.49 10.35 -8.68
C ILE A 397 -11.52 11.66 -7.87
N GLN A 398 -12.55 12.48 -8.06
CA GLN A 398 -12.69 13.72 -7.30
C GLN A 398 -12.81 13.44 -5.80
N ALA A 399 -13.64 12.49 -5.40
CA ALA A 399 -13.78 12.10 -4.00
C ALA A 399 -12.47 11.56 -3.40
N MET A 400 -11.69 10.78 -4.17
CA MET A 400 -10.37 10.33 -3.71
C MET A 400 -9.39 11.50 -3.55
N SER A 401 -9.40 12.45 -4.46
CA SER A 401 -8.59 13.67 -4.37
C SER A 401 -8.92 14.46 -3.10
N ASP A 402 -10.21 14.67 -2.84
CA ASP A 402 -10.68 15.40 -1.65
C ASP A 402 -10.35 14.64 -0.36
N THR A 403 -10.56 13.33 -0.34
CA THR A 403 -10.23 12.43 0.78
C THR A 403 -8.74 12.48 1.11
N LEU A 404 -7.87 12.41 0.10
CA LEU A 404 -6.41 12.48 0.33
C LEU A 404 -5.96 13.88 0.80
N ALA A 405 -6.66 14.94 0.38
CA ALA A 405 -6.40 16.29 0.87
C ALA A 405 -6.82 16.48 2.34
N ASN A 406 -7.88 15.79 2.78
CA ASN A 406 -8.39 15.81 4.15
C ASN A 406 -7.68 14.80 5.08
N THR A 407 -6.82 13.93 4.53
CA THR A 407 -6.06 12.94 5.31
C THR A 407 -4.74 13.54 5.76
N SER A 408 -4.41 13.37 7.03
CA SER A 408 -3.15 13.83 7.62
C SER A 408 -2.48 12.72 8.43
N VAL A 409 -1.23 12.45 8.14
CA VAL A 409 -0.38 11.54 8.92
C VAL A 409 0.97 12.22 9.14
N ALA A 410 1.36 12.37 10.41
CA ALA A 410 2.61 13.02 10.79
C ALA A 410 3.41 12.19 11.79
N GLY A 411 4.73 12.47 11.88
CA GLY A 411 5.70 11.77 12.72
C GLY A 411 6.65 10.89 11.91
N ILE A 412 6.19 10.38 10.77
CA ILE A 412 6.99 9.62 9.81
C ILE A 412 6.69 10.10 8.39
N GLU A 413 7.53 9.70 7.42
CA GLU A 413 7.23 9.91 6.00
C GLU A 413 6.25 8.87 5.48
N THR A 414 5.35 9.31 4.59
CA THR A 414 4.37 8.46 3.90
C THR A 414 4.34 8.78 2.41
N ASN A 415 3.73 7.89 1.63
CA ASN A 415 3.50 8.13 0.20
C ASN A 415 2.25 8.98 -0.09
N LEU A 416 1.64 9.65 0.90
CA LEU A 416 0.38 10.39 0.74
C LEU A 416 0.44 11.43 -0.39
N GLU A 417 1.46 12.29 -0.38
CA GLU A 417 1.64 13.32 -1.43
C GLU A 417 1.88 12.69 -2.83
N TYR A 418 2.58 11.56 -2.87
CA TYR A 418 2.79 10.80 -4.09
C TYR A 418 1.45 10.26 -4.66
N LEU A 419 0.57 9.73 -3.80
CA LEU A 419 -0.77 9.29 -4.17
C LEU A 419 -1.62 10.45 -4.71
N GLN A 420 -1.59 11.61 -4.06
CA GLN A 420 -2.27 12.82 -4.54
C GLN A 420 -1.84 13.21 -5.96
N ASN A 421 -0.53 13.15 -6.23
CA ASN A 421 0.01 13.43 -7.56
C ASN A 421 -0.45 12.40 -8.61
N ILE A 422 -0.53 11.12 -8.26
CA ILE A 422 -1.01 10.07 -9.18
C ILE A 422 -2.49 10.27 -9.51
N ILE A 423 -3.33 10.47 -8.50
CA ILE A 423 -4.78 10.66 -8.68
C ILE A 423 -5.09 11.87 -9.57
N ALA A 424 -4.28 12.93 -9.46
CA ALA A 424 -4.45 14.17 -10.23
C ALA A 424 -3.84 14.13 -11.64
N CYS A 425 -3.04 13.11 -11.99
CA CYS A 425 -2.35 13.10 -13.28
C CYS A 425 -3.25 12.65 -14.43
N GLU A 426 -2.95 13.15 -15.65
CA GLU A 426 -3.72 12.88 -16.87
C GLU A 426 -3.82 11.38 -17.18
N VAL A 427 -2.74 10.62 -17.01
CA VAL A 427 -2.72 9.16 -17.28
C VAL A 427 -3.74 8.41 -16.43
N PHE A 428 -3.82 8.72 -15.13
CA PHE A 428 -4.79 8.09 -14.25
C PHE A 428 -6.21 8.59 -14.50
N THR A 429 -6.40 9.91 -14.65
CA THR A 429 -7.73 10.47 -14.91
C THR A 429 -8.32 9.97 -16.24
N ALA A 430 -7.48 9.80 -17.26
CA ALA A 430 -7.87 9.21 -18.54
C ALA A 430 -8.08 7.68 -18.49
N GLY A 431 -7.65 6.98 -17.45
CA GLY A 431 -7.78 5.52 -17.32
C GLY A 431 -6.82 4.73 -18.23
N THR A 432 -5.71 5.33 -18.63
CA THR A 432 -4.74 4.75 -19.57
C THR A 432 -3.47 4.20 -18.92
N GLN A 433 -3.51 4.02 -17.60
CA GLN A 433 -2.40 3.50 -16.82
C GLN A 433 -2.02 2.07 -17.25
N THR A 434 -0.71 1.82 -17.34
CA THR A 434 -0.11 0.50 -17.54
C THR A 434 0.71 0.09 -16.32
N THR A 435 1.10 -1.16 -16.23
CA THR A 435 1.93 -1.67 -15.11
C THR A 435 3.30 -0.98 -15.01
N ARG A 436 3.74 -0.30 -16.06
CA ARG A 436 5.01 0.46 -16.13
C ARG A 436 4.84 1.96 -15.93
N PHE A 437 3.62 2.45 -15.80
CA PHE A 437 3.32 3.88 -15.70
C PHE A 437 4.18 4.59 -14.64
N LEU A 438 4.28 4.05 -13.44
CA LEU A 438 5.04 4.67 -12.35
C LEU A 438 6.58 4.63 -12.53
N ASN A 439 7.11 3.87 -13.49
CA ASN A 439 8.55 3.83 -13.75
C ASN A 439 9.08 5.15 -14.33
N THR A 440 8.23 5.89 -15.03
CA THR A 440 8.56 7.18 -15.67
C THR A 440 7.74 8.33 -15.09
N PHE A 441 6.94 8.07 -14.05
CA PHE A 441 6.10 9.09 -13.44
C PHE A 441 6.94 10.09 -12.65
N GLU A 442 6.96 11.32 -13.13
CA GLU A 442 7.57 12.45 -12.43
C GLU A 442 6.53 13.13 -11.55
N TRP A 443 6.73 13.08 -10.24
CA TRP A 443 5.85 13.72 -9.28
C TRP A 443 6.49 14.98 -8.69
N LYS A 444 5.65 15.90 -8.27
CA LYS A 444 6.07 17.16 -7.66
C LYS A 444 5.81 17.11 -6.17
N THR A 445 6.82 17.43 -5.40
CA THR A 445 6.69 17.61 -3.95
C THR A 445 6.98 19.04 -3.56
N GLN A 446 6.31 19.53 -2.53
CA GLN A 446 6.55 20.85 -1.94
C GLN A 446 7.29 20.74 -0.60
N LYS A 447 8.08 19.70 -0.40
CA LYS A 447 8.79 19.45 0.85
C LYS A 447 10.13 20.18 0.94
N ILE A 448 10.46 20.52 2.18
CA ILE A 448 11.79 20.98 2.59
C ILE A 448 12.33 19.95 3.58
N GLU A 449 13.50 19.39 3.30
CA GLU A 449 14.18 18.43 4.16
C GLU A 449 15.11 19.15 5.14
N VAL A 450 14.98 18.85 6.42
CA VAL A 450 15.87 19.38 7.46
C VAL A 450 17.07 18.44 7.58
N LEU A 451 18.21 18.85 7.03
CA LEU A 451 19.46 18.07 7.12
C LEU A 451 20.13 18.22 8.49
N GLN A 452 19.99 19.40 9.12
CA GLN A 452 20.44 19.70 10.48
C GLN A 452 19.43 20.65 11.13
N SER A 453 19.04 20.39 12.36
CA SER A 453 17.99 21.13 13.06
C SER A 453 18.40 22.53 13.57
N GLY A 454 19.69 22.82 13.65
CA GLY A 454 20.19 23.97 14.42
C GLY A 454 20.16 23.70 15.93
N ILE A 455 20.28 24.78 16.75
CA ILE A 455 20.21 24.64 18.22
C ILE A 455 18.75 24.53 18.66
N GLN A 456 17.91 25.44 18.19
CA GLN A 456 16.46 25.43 18.43
C GLN A 456 15.79 26.10 17.24
N THR A 457 15.02 25.33 16.51
CA THR A 457 14.21 25.80 15.38
C THR A 457 12.78 25.33 15.59
N SER A 458 11.84 26.26 15.55
CA SER A 458 10.42 25.96 15.74
C SER A 458 9.57 26.68 14.71
N ILE A 459 8.40 26.12 14.40
CA ILE A 459 7.38 26.81 13.62
C ILE A 459 6.71 27.84 14.55
N GLN A 460 6.64 29.09 14.11
CA GLN A 460 5.92 30.14 14.84
C GLN A 460 5.08 30.95 13.86
N ASP A 461 3.85 31.25 14.24
CA ASP A 461 3.07 32.30 13.59
C ASP A 461 3.24 33.65 14.33
N VAL A 462 2.68 34.71 13.78
CA VAL A 462 2.94 36.06 14.32
C VAL A 462 2.25 36.27 15.66
N THR A 463 1.02 35.76 15.81
CA THR A 463 0.14 36.08 16.96
C THR A 463 0.13 35.02 18.05
N GLY A 464 0.42 33.78 17.73
CA GLY A 464 0.31 32.67 18.68
C GLY A 464 -1.14 32.33 19.07
N ARG A 465 -1.29 31.54 20.16
CA ARG A 465 -2.57 31.11 20.75
C ARG A 465 -3.09 32.11 21.74
N LEU A 466 -4.02 32.94 21.32
CA LEU A 466 -4.62 33.95 22.20
C LEU A 466 -5.89 33.37 22.85
N GLY A 467 -6.17 33.77 24.11
CA GLY A 467 -7.41 33.47 24.82
C GLY A 467 -7.40 32.21 25.68
N TYR A 468 -6.25 31.55 25.88
CA TYR A 468 -6.14 30.30 26.65
C TYR A 468 -5.24 30.41 27.89
N TRP A 469 -4.86 31.61 28.25
CA TRP A 469 -3.96 31.85 29.39
C TRP A 469 -4.57 31.43 30.73
N ASP A 470 -5.85 31.61 30.88
CA ASP A 470 -6.65 31.25 32.06
C ASP A 470 -6.72 29.74 32.32
N VAL A 471 -6.54 28.90 31.28
CA VAL A 471 -6.45 27.45 31.40
C VAL A 471 -4.99 26.94 31.35
N GLY A 472 -4.02 27.84 31.46
CA GLY A 472 -2.60 27.51 31.59
C GLY A 472 -1.89 27.21 30.26
N VAL A 473 -2.49 27.53 29.10
CA VAL A 473 -1.84 27.37 27.78
C VAL A 473 -1.18 28.72 27.40
N PRO A 474 0.16 28.78 27.31
CA PRO A 474 0.85 30.01 26.91
C PRO A 474 0.60 30.34 25.43
N PRO A 475 0.63 31.61 25.05
CA PRO A 475 0.35 32.06 23.70
C PRO A 475 1.28 31.45 22.65
N SER A 476 2.55 31.20 22.98
CA SER A 476 3.60 30.94 21.98
C SER A 476 3.66 32.05 20.93
N GLY A 477 3.93 31.74 19.68
CA GLY A 477 4.08 32.73 18.62
C GLY A 477 5.50 33.27 18.54
N ALA A 478 5.77 34.09 17.53
CA ALA A 478 7.08 34.67 17.30
C ALA A 478 7.52 35.58 18.44
N ILE A 479 8.74 35.40 18.95
CA ILE A 479 9.33 36.31 19.98
C ILE A 479 9.57 37.71 19.40
N ASP A 480 9.94 37.79 18.10
CA ASP A 480 10.01 39.03 17.34
C ASP A 480 8.97 38.98 16.19
N PRO A 481 7.71 39.32 16.51
CA PRO A 481 6.63 39.26 15.50
C PRO A 481 6.85 40.28 14.37
N LEU A 482 7.61 41.35 14.58
CA LEU A 482 7.92 42.32 13.54
C LEU A 482 8.81 41.71 12.46
N SER A 483 9.88 41.02 12.84
CA SER A 483 10.78 40.38 11.87
C SER A 483 10.09 39.31 11.05
N LEU A 484 9.26 38.45 11.68
CA LEU A 484 8.48 37.43 10.95
C LEU A 484 7.46 38.09 10.01
N ASN A 485 6.78 39.16 10.47
CA ASN A 485 5.81 39.86 9.63
C ASN A 485 6.47 40.54 8.42
N VAL A 486 7.64 41.13 8.58
CA VAL A 486 8.40 41.72 7.45
C VAL A 486 8.78 40.62 6.44
N ALA A 487 9.19 39.45 6.91
CA ALA A 487 9.43 38.32 5.99
C ALA A 487 8.16 37.95 5.19
N ASN A 488 7.00 37.88 5.86
CA ASN A 488 5.71 37.62 5.20
C ASN A 488 5.35 38.70 4.18
N GLN A 489 5.54 39.99 4.52
CA GLN A 489 5.28 41.10 3.61
C GLN A 489 6.17 41.05 2.34
N LEU A 490 7.47 40.77 2.50
CA LEU A 490 8.40 40.65 1.38
C LEU A 490 8.07 39.48 0.45
N LEU A 491 7.43 38.42 0.96
CA LEU A 491 6.97 37.27 0.21
C LEU A 491 5.56 37.42 -0.36
N GLY A 492 4.82 38.46 0.05
CA GLY A 492 3.41 38.64 -0.29
C GLY A 492 2.49 37.62 0.42
N ASN A 493 2.88 37.11 1.55
CA ASN A 493 2.10 36.24 2.40
C ASN A 493 1.08 37.04 3.27
N PRO A 494 -0.02 36.37 3.70
CA PRO A 494 -0.87 36.92 4.76
C PRO A 494 -0.07 37.25 6.06
N PHE A 495 -0.57 38.21 6.84
CA PHE A 495 0.10 38.71 8.06
C PHE A 495 0.52 37.61 9.05
N ASN A 496 -0.34 36.65 9.32
CA ASN A 496 -0.11 35.61 10.34
C ASN A 496 0.47 34.30 9.80
N THR A 497 1.04 34.31 8.58
CA THR A 497 1.64 33.09 7.99
C THR A 497 2.82 32.62 8.83
N ALA A 498 2.81 31.31 9.16
CA ALA A 498 3.85 30.69 9.96
C ALA A 498 5.19 30.62 9.22
N GLY A 499 6.28 30.82 9.98
CA GLY A 499 7.66 30.70 9.53
C GLY A 499 8.50 29.90 10.52
N LEU A 500 9.77 29.65 10.19
CA LEU A 500 10.73 29.07 11.12
C LEU A 500 11.36 30.19 11.99
N GLU A 501 11.24 30.04 13.29
CA GLU A 501 12.00 30.83 14.26
C GLU A 501 13.26 30.05 14.65
N CYS A 502 14.42 30.67 14.47
CA CYS A 502 15.73 30.08 14.74
C CYS A 502 16.39 30.78 15.93
N THR A 503 16.84 30.04 16.94
CA THR A 503 17.51 30.52 18.13
C THR A 503 19.00 30.26 18.04
N LEU A 504 19.84 31.31 18.08
CA LEU A 504 21.31 31.31 18.12
C LEU A 504 22.00 30.65 16.93
N GLN A 505 21.48 29.58 16.39
CA GLN A 505 21.96 28.88 15.19
C GLN A 505 20.78 28.25 14.49
N GLY A 506 20.63 28.53 13.20
CA GLY A 506 19.54 27.97 12.38
C GLY A 506 19.85 26.62 11.75
N PRO A 507 18.86 26.06 11.01
CA PRO A 507 18.95 24.75 10.39
C PRO A 507 19.75 24.76 9.09
N THR A 508 20.06 23.55 8.60
CA THR A 508 20.45 23.31 7.21
C THR A 508 19.27 22.66 6.50
N LEU A 509 18.76 23.31 5.45
CA LEU A 509 17.54 22.94 4.73
C LEU A 509 17.85 22.59 3.28
N LYS A 510 17.33 21.46 2.79
CA LYS A 510 17.36 21.10 1.37
C LYS A 510 15.97 21.24 0.78
N PHE A 511 15.87 21.93 -0.36
CA PHE A 511 14.61 22.19 -1.03
C PHE A 511 14.33 21.14 -2.10
N HIS A 512 13.17 20.51 -2.04
CA HIS A 512 12.72 19.54 -3.05
C HIS A 512 11.79 20.16 -4.11
N CYS A 513 11.55 21.47 -4.02
CA CYS A 513 10.81 22.28 -5.00
C CYS A 513 11.45 23.66 -5.17
N ASP A 514 11.13 24.34 -6.26
CA ASP A 514 11.44 25.75 -6.42
C ASP A 514 10.65 26.55 -5.39
N SER A 515 11.31 27.47 -4.70
CA SER A 515 10.73 28.22 -3.59
C SER A 515 11.22 29.66 -3.57
N GLN A 516 10.47 30.54 -2.89
CA GLN A 516 10.93 31.87 -2.52
C GLN A 516 10.98 31.96 -1.01
N ILE A 517 12.09 32.42 -0.47
CA ILE A 517 12.29 32.55 0.98
C ILE A 517 12.79 33.95 1.32
N VAL A 518 12.62 34.33 2.57
CA VAL A 518 13.20 35.55 3.15
C VAL A 518 13.79 35.21 4.52
N ILE A 519 14.97 35.71 4.81
CA ILE A 519 15.60 35.59 6.14
C ILE A 519 15.58 36.95 6.79
N THR A 520 15.05 37.05 8.01
CA THR A 520 14.93 38.29 8.79
C THR A 520 15.38 38.08 10.23
N GLY A 521 15.37 39.14 11.04
CA GLY A 521 15.78 39.12 12.47
C GLY A 521 17.27 39.34 12.65
N GLY A 522 17.86 38.66 13.62
CA GLY A 522 19.29 38.71 13.91
C GLY A 522 20.15 38.25 12.75
N ASP A 523 21.32 38.89 12.60
CA ASP A 523 22.23 38.58 11.49
C ASP A 523 22.79 37.17 11.61
N MET A 524 22.40 36.30 10.69
CA MET A 524 22.91 34.92 10.61
C MET A 524 23.64 34.74 9.28
N LEU A 525 24.85 34.21 9.34
CA LEU A 525 25.67 33.93 8.17
C LEU A 525 25.05 32.82 7.35
N ALA A 526 24.17 33.19 6.41
CA ALA A 526 23.43 32.21 5.59
C ALA A 526 24.11 32.04 4.23
N THR A 527 24.16 30.78 3.77
CA THR A 527 24.65 30.44 2.43
C THR A 527 23.65 29.56 1.69
N LEU A 528 23.54 29.77 0.39
CA LEU A 528 22.81 28.89 -0.53
C LEU A 528 23.84 28.18 -1.43
N ASP A 529 23.95 26.86 -1.32
CA ASP A 529 25.00 26.05 -1.96
C ASP A 529 26.43 26.58 -1.72
N GLY A 530 26.69 27.12 -0.52
CA GLY A 530 27.99 27.67 -0.13
C GLY A 530 28.24 29.10 -0.58
N VAL A 531 27.30 29.76 -1.26
CA VAL A 531 27.37 31.17 -1.66
C VAL A 531 26.60 32.00 -0.63
N ASP A 532 27.23 33.07 -0.09
CA ASP A 532 26.62 33.96 0.87
C ASP A 532 25.35 34.59 0.29
N VAL A 533 24.28 34.63 1.10
CA VAL A 533 23.01 35.27 0.74
C VAL A 533 22.67 36.40 1.68
N ALA A 534 22.09 37.44 1.12
CA ALA A 534 21.69 38.60 1.89
C ALA A 534 20.37 38.35 2.63
N MET A 535 20.25 38.91 3.82
CA MET A 535 19.02 38.95 4.60
C MET A 535 18.09 40.09 4.14
N TRP A 536 16.84 40.05 4.63
CA TRP A 536 15.83 41.11 4.43
C TRP A 536 15.45 41.36 2.96
N GLN A 537 15.63 40.35 2.12
CA GLN A 537 15.20 40.35 0.71
C GLN A 537 14.72 38.97 0.27
N THR A 538 13.92 38.94 -0.78
CA THR A 538 13.43 37.67 -1.38
C THR A 538 14.56 36.97 -2.10
N LEU A 539 14.76 35.70 -1.75
CA LEU A 539 15.71 34.79 -2.37
C LEU A 539 14.93 33.73 -3.16
N ASN A 540 15.29 33.53 -4.43
CA ASN A 540 14.77 32.43 -5.23
C ASN A 540 15.64 31.20 -5.01
N VAL A 541 15.05 30.14 -4.51
CA VAL A 541 15.71 28.85 -4.25
C VAL A 541 15.20 27.84 -5.27
N LYS A 542 16.12 27.11 -5.89
CA LYS A 542 15.79 26.04 -6.85
C LYS A 542 15.73 24.68 -6.20
N LYS A 543 14.94 23.76 -6.79
CA LYS A 543 14.93 22.36 -6.41
C LYS A 543 16.34 21.80 -6.34
N GLY A 544 16.67 21.12 -5.23
CA GLY A 544 17.96 20.51 -4.95
C GLY A 544 18.94 21.39 -4.18
N GLN A 545 18.72 22.72 -4.11
CA GLN A 545 19.62 23.63 -3.39
C GLN A 545 19.53 23.47 -1.88
N ILE A 546 20.65 23.76 -1.22
CA ILE A 546 20.81 23.64 0.23
C ILE A 546 21.04 25.02 0.82
N LEU A 547 20.11 25.46 1.67
CA LEU A 547 20.26 26.63 2.53
C LEU A 547 20.92 26.18 3.83
N LYS A 548 22.11 26.70 4.11
CA LYS A 548 22.77 26.52 5.40
C LYS A 548 22.73 27.82 6.16
N THR A 549 22.08 27.84 7.32
CA THR A 549 22.05 28.99 8.22
C THR A 549 23.03 28.75 9.35
N GLY A 550 23.93 29.74 9.55
CA GLY A 550 25.00 29.66 10.52
C GLY A 550 24.58 30.15 11.92
N LYS A 551 25.58 30.51 12.71
CA LYS A 551 25.35 31.19 14.00
C LYS A 551 24.83 32.61 13.78
N ILE A 552 23.95 33.05 14.66
CA ILE A 552 23.51 34.44 14.72
C ILE A 552 24.64 35.25 15.35
N THR A 553 25.12 36.25 14.62
CA THR A 553 26.26 37.09 15.03
C THR A 553 25.79 38.37 15.77
N THR A 554 24.57 38.81 15.47
CA THR A 554 23.95 39.98 16.10
C THR A 554 22.48 39.67 16.40
N GLY A 555 22.07 39.83 17.65
CA GLY A 555 20.74 39.42 18.13
C GLY A 555 20.69 37.94 18.58
N CYS A 556 19.49 37.41 18.81
CA CYS A 556 19.27 36.07 19.33
C CYS A 556 18.30 35.23 18.48
N ARG A 557 17.50 35.88 17.66
CA ARG A 557 16.44 35.24 16.86
C ARG A 557 16.53 35.66 15.40
N SER A 558 16.38 34.68 14.51
CA SER A 558 16.21 34.92 13.09
C SER A 558 15.03 34.13 12.60
N TYR A 559 14.42 34.58 11.52
CA TYR A 559 13.23 33.97 10.94
C TYR A 559 13.48 33.59 9.48
N ILE A 560 12.97 32.44 9.09
CA ILE A 560 12.94 31.99 7.69
C ILE A 560 11.48 31.92 7.28
N GLY A 561 11.03 32.88 6.48
CA GLY A 561 9.74 32.85 5.82
C GLY A 561 9.84 32.12 4.49
N ILE A 562 8.77 31.45 4.08
CA ILE A 562 8.62 30.84 2.75
C ILE A 562 7.32 31.35 2.12
N LYS A 563 7.32 31.55 0.81
CA LYS A 563 6.12 31.94 0.07
C LYS A 563 5.05 30.86 0.18
N GLY A 564 3.85 31.24 0.62
CA GLY A 564 2.74 30.32 0.90
C GLY A 564 2.75 29.75 2.31
N GLY A 565 3.83 29.95 3.10
CA GLY A 565 3.96 29.44 4.48
C GLY A 565 4.30 27.95 4.56
N PHE A 566 4.24 27.43 5.77
CA PHE A 566 4.42 25.99 6.06
C PHE A 566 3.06 25.32 6.29
N ASN A 567 2.84 24.18 5.63
CA ASN A 567 1.66 23.36 5.84
C ASN A 567 1.85 22.50 7.10
N VAL A 568 1.44 23.03 8.23
CA VAL A 568 1.47 22.36 9.54
C VAL A 568 0.11 22.48 10.22
N PRO A 569 -0.28 21.50 11.04
CA PRO A 569 -1.56 21.55 11.75
C PRO A 569 -1.67 22.79 12.65
N ALA A 570 -2.87 23.39 12.68
CA ALA A 570 -3.19 24.42 13.67
C ALA A 570 -3.72 23.76 14.95
N TYR A 571 -3.22 24.20 16.09
CA TYR A 571 -3.71 23.79 17.41
C TYR A 571 -4.21 25.02 18.17
N LEU A 572 -5.47 24.98 18.63
CA LEU A 572 -6.13 26.12 19.28
C LEU A 572 -6.00 27.43 18.48
N GLY A 573 -6.18 27.35 17.17
CA GLY A 573 -6.18 28.50 16.26
C GLY A 573 -4.80 29.05 15.87
N SER A 574 -3.71 28.39 16.24
CA SER A 574 -2.33 28.80 15.92
C SER A 574 -1.52 27.62 15.39
N GLN A 575 -0.62 27.91 14.44
CA GLN A 575 0.39 26.98 13.92
C GLN A 575 1.70 27.03 14.73
N ALA A 576 1.78 27.88 15.76
CA ALA A 576 2.98 28.01 16.57
C ALA A 576 3.28 26.73 17.36
N THR A 577 4.54 26.35 17.42
CA THR A 577 5.05 25.29 18.30
C THR A 577 4.84 25.69 19.76
N PHE A 578 4.42 24.74 20.57
CA PHE A 578 4.20 24.92 22.01
C PHE A 578 5.48 24.61 22.79
#